data_315db50d62528a90590ea5f5baa917de
#
_entry.id   315db50d62528a90590ea5f5baa917de
#
_cell.length_a   1.000
_cell.length_b   1.000
_cell.length_c   1.000
_cell.angle_alpha   90.00
_cell.angle_beta   90.00
_cell.angle_gamma   90.00
#
_symmetry.space_group_name_H-M   'P 1'
#
loop_
_entity.id
_entity.type
_entity.pdbx_description
1 polymer ?
#
loop_
_entity_poly.entity_id
_entity_poly.type
_entity_poly.pdbx_seq_one_letter_code
_entity_poly.pdbx_strand_id
1 'polypeptide(L)' 'MATYYDDYDDNEFDPSLGMDWYSQVNLGIDETRMLYSHICYALETWPGAPRRPVEEQEYLKYLKGKLFAMILDYQFSEGQ' A
#
# COMPACT_ATOMS: atom_id res chain seq x y z
N MET A 1 -5.13 -19.90 -6.40
CA MET A 1 -4.94 -18.99 -6.74
C MET A 1 -3.65 -18.67 -6.85
N ALA A 2 -3.27 -18.64 -7.75
CA ALA A 2 -2.05 -18.39 -7.79
C ALA A 2 -1.91 -17.31 -7.16
N THR A 3 -1.39 -17.42 -6.60
CA THR A 3 -1.38 -16.50 -6.04
C THR A 3 -0.45 -15.70 -6.56
N TYR A 4 -0.76 -14.59 -6.48
CA TYR A 4 0.03 -13.58 -6.74
C TYR A 4 1.34 -13.68 -6.07
N TYR A 5 1.38 -14.37 -5.01
CA TYR A 5 2.64 -14.49 -4.33
C TYR A 5 3.55 -15.47 -5.01
N ASP A 6 3.02 -16.32 -5.83
CA ASP A 6 3.86 -17.27 -6.49
C ASP A 6 4.83 -16.62 -7.44
N ASP A 7 4.51 -15.42 -7.87
CA ASP A 7 5.38 -14.74 -8.79
C ASP A 7 6.44 -13.94 -8.12
N TYR A 8 6.42 -13.90 -6.79
CA TYR A 8 7.34 -13.08 -6.11
C TYR A 8 8.57 -13.84 -5.79
N ASP A 9 9.66 -13.16 -5.92
CA ASP A 9 10.84 -13.66 -5.33
C ASP A 9 10.81 -13.17 -3.95
N ASP A 10 10.38 -14.03 -3.08
CA ASP A 10 10.07 -13.48 -1.86
C ASP A 10 11.18 -13.36 -0.97
N ASN A 11 12.29 -13.61 -1.34
CA ASN A 11 13.38 -13.43 -0.46
C ASN A 11 13.63 -12.03 -0.15
N GLU A 12 13.14 -11.12 -0.96
CA GLU A 12 13.40 -9.78 -0.69
C GLU A 12 12.26 -8.97 -0.98
N PHE A 13 11.89 -8.12 -0.09
CA PHE A 13 10.84 -7.18 -0.34
C PHE A 13 11.47 -5.82 -0.41
N ASP A 14 11.32 -5.16 -1.51
CA ASP A 14 11.78 -3.79 -1.67
C ASP A 14 10.83 -3.12 -2.63
N PRO A 15 9.98 -2.22 -2.14
CA PRO A 15 8.98 -1.61 -3.01
C PRO A 15 9.57 -0.82 -4.17
N SER A 16 10.84 -0.48 -4.09
CA SER A 16 11.43 0.28 -5.16
C SER A 16 11.98 -0.60 -6.28
N LEU A 17 12.06 -1.90 -6.04
CA LEU A 17 12.52 -2.79 -7.09
C LEU A 17 11.38 -3.02 -8.06
N GLY A 18 11.69 -3.31 -9.26
CA GLY A 18 10.64 -3.57 -10.21
C GLY A 18 10.00 -2.33 -10.76
N MET A 19 10.63 -1.20 -10.58
CA MET A 19 10.06 0.03 -11.09
C MET A 19 10.12 0.14 -12.60
N ASP A 20 10.66 -0.88 -13.24
CA ASP A 20 10.59 -0.90 -14.69
C ASP A 20 9.16 -1.16 -15.17
N TRP A 21 8.28 -1.58 -14.30
CA TRP A 21 6.89 -1.72 -14.67
C TRP A 21 6.03 -1.13 -13.56
N TYR A 22 5.11 -0.30 -13.92
CA TYR A 22 4.20 0.28 -12.94
C TYR A 22 2.92 0.70 -13.65
N SER A 23 1.90 0.88 -12.86
CA SER A 23 0.63 1.38 -13.39
C SER A 23 0.27 2.64 -12.66
N GLN A 24 -0.62 3.38 -13.25
CA GLN A 24 -1.06 4.62 -12.65
C GLN A 24 -2.57 4.65 -12.63
N VAL A 25 -3.10 5.27 -11.61
CA VAL A 25 -4.54 5.45 -11.52
C VAL A 25 -4.77 6.80 -10.87
N ASN A 26 -5.80 7.48 -11.33
CA ASN A 26 -6.13 8.77 -10.77
C ASN A 26 -7.17 8.60 -9.69
N LEU A 27 -6.88 9.11 -8.51
CA LEU A 27 -7.77 8.98 -7.39
C LEU A 27 -8.17 10.36 -6.88
N GLY A 28 -9.44 10.53 -6.62
CA GLY A 28 -9.89 11.73 -5.92
C GLY A 28 -9.54 11.63 -4.46
N ILE A 29 -9.78 12.73 -3.73
CA ILE A 29 -9.38 12.74 -2.34
C ILE A 29 -10.22 11.76 -1.52
N ASP A 30 -11.49 11.61 -1.84
CA ASP A 30 -12.32 10.68 -1.08
C ASP A 30 -11.86 9.25 -1.30
N GLU A 31 -11.50 8.92 -2.53
CA GLU A 31 -11.00 7.59 -2.82
C GLU A 31 -9.69 7.34 -2.11
N THR A 32 -8.84 8.34 -2.08
CA THR A 32 -7.55 8.21 -1.41
C THR A 32 -7.73 7.98 0.07
N ARG A 33 -8.64 8.73 0.69
CA ARG A 33 -8.90 8.58 2.11
C ARG A 33 -9.51 7.22 2.43
N MET A 34 -10.38 6.76 1.55
CA MET A 34 -10.99 5.45 1.78
C MET A 34 -9.94 4.35 1.71
N LEU A 35 -9.07 4.41 0.72
CA LEU A 35 -8.03 3.40 0.63
C LEU A 35 -7.10 3.45 1.83
N TYR A 36 -6.74 4.64 2.25
CA TYR A 36 -5.88 4.80 3.42
C TYR A 36 -6.54 4.16 4.64
N SER A 37 -7.81 4.44 4.83
CA SER A 37 -8.54 3.91 5.97
C SER A 37 -8.57 2.39 5.95
N HIS A 38 -8.82 1.82 4.80
CA HIS A 38 -8.87 0.37 4.70
C HIS A 38 -7.52 -0.28 4.92
N ILE A 39 -6.47 0.37 4.48
CA ILE A 39 -5.13 -0.16 4.70
C ILE A 39 -4.77 -0.08 6.18
N CYS A 40 -5.16 1.00 6.84
CA CYS A 40 -4.94 1.11 8.27
C CYS A 40 -5.67 0.00 9.02
N TYR A 41 -6.90 -0.26 8.61
CA TYR A 41 -7.67 -1.31 9.26
C TYR A 41 -7.03 -2.67 9.03
N ALA A 42 -6.58 -2.91 7.82
CA ALA A 42 -5.93 -4.18 7.51
C ALA A 42 -4.68 -4.38 8.37
N LEU A 43 -3.93 -3.32 8.58
CA LEU A 43 -2.73 -3.42 9.40
C LEU A 43 -3.06 -3.62 10.87
N GLU A 44 -4.12 -2.96 11.35
CA GLU A 44 -4.51 -3.11 12.73
C GLU A 44 -5.01 -4.50 13.04
N THR A 45 -5.63 -5.13 12.09
CA THR A 45 -6.20 -6.45 12.32
C THR A 45 -5.37 -7.54 11.68
N TRP A 46 -4.11 -7.24 11.42
CA TRP A 46 -3.23 -8.18 10.73
C TRP A 46 -3.12 -9.47 11.52
N PRO A 47 -3.43 -10.58 10.88
CA PRO A 47 -3.42 -11.86 11.63
C PRO A 47 -2.03 -12.43 11.85
N GLY A 48 -1.05 -11.95 11.14
CA GLY A 48 0.29 -12.45 11.33
C GLY A 48 0.60 -13.67 10.50
N ALA A 49 1.87 -14.04 10.50
CA ALA A 49 2.30 -15.26 9.84
C ALA A 49 1.90 -16.42 10.70
N PRO A 50 1.62 -17.56 10.08
CA PRO A 50 1.69 -17.81 8.66
C PRO A 50 0.38 -17.57 7.94
N ARG A 51 -0.60 -16.99 8.59
CA ARG A 51 -1.86 -16.77 7.94
C ARG A 51 -1.76 -15.85 6.77
N ARG A 52 -1.00 -14.77 6.92
CA ARG A 52 -0.72 -13.85 5.84
C ARG A 52 0.77 -13.66 5.75
N PRO A 53 1.32 -13.51 4.54
CA PRO A 53 2.76 -13.35 4.39
C PRO A 53 3.23 -12.04 4.99
N VAL A 54 4.39 -12.10 5.59
CA VAL A 54 4.94 -10.89 6.20
C VAL A 54 5.26 -9.85 5.14
N GLU A 55 5.57 -10.27 3.93
CA GLU A 55 5.85 -9.32 2.85
C GLU A 55 4.65 -8.46 2.54
N GLU A 56 3.45 -9.03 2.67
CA GLU A 56 2.25 -8.27 2.40
C GLU A 56 2.09 -7.15 3.41
N GLN A 57 2.44 -7.42 4.65
CA GLN A 57 2.35 -6.40 5.67
C GLN A 57 3.30 -5.24 5.36
N GLU A 58 4.49 -5.56 4.90
CA GLU A 58 5.44 -4.52 4.56
C GLU A 58 4.97 -3.69 3.38
N TYR A 59 4.35 -4.35 2.40
CA TYR A 59 3.78 -3.62 1.29
C TYR A 59 2.68 -2.69 1.74
N LEU A 60 1.83 -3.15 2.64
CA LEU A 60 0.75 -2.31 3.12
C LEU A 60 1.28 -1.10 3.87
N LYS A 61 2.35 -1.28 4.65
CA LYS A 61 2.96 -0.15 5.33
C LYS A 61 3.49 0.88 4.33
N TYR A 62 4.10 0.39 3.28
CA TYR A 62 4.63 1.26 2.25
C TYR A 62 3.51 2.03 1.56
N LEU A 63 2.45 1.33 1.19
CA LEU A 63 1.30 1.99 0.54
C LEU A 63 0.64 2.97 1.47
N LYS A 64 0.54 2.64 2.74
CA LYS A 64 -0.02 3.54 3.71
C LYS A 64 0.74 4.87 3.72
N GLY A 65 2.07 4.80 3.70
CA GLY A 65 2.87 6.00 3.68
C GLY A 65 2.65 6.83 2.44
N LYS A 66 2.54 6.17 1.30
CA LYS A 66 2.29 6.89 0.04
C LYS A 66 0.94 7.59 0.06
N LEU A 67 -0.08 6.89 0.53
CA LEU A 67 -1.41 7.50 0.57
C LEU A 67 -1.47 8.63 1.57
N PHE A 68 -0.78 8.48 2.69
CA PHE A 68 -0.74 9.53 3.68
C PHE A 68 -0.10 10.80 3.10
N ALA A 69 0.97 10.61 2.34
CA ALA A 69 1.63 11.75 1.72
C ALA A 69 0.69 12.45 0.73
N MET A 70 -0.10 11.68 0.02
CA MET A 70 -1.07 12.27 -0.90
C MET A 70 -2.13 13.07 -0.17
N ILE A 71 -2.59 12.57 0.97
CA ILE A 71 -3.59 13.27 1.75
C ILE A 71 -3.01 14.57 2.29
N LEU A 72 -1.78 14.53 2.75
CA LEU A 72 -1.14 15.74 3.22
C LEU A 72 -0.97 16.77 2.11
N ASP A 73 -0.62 16.30 0.92
CA ASP A 73 -0.51 17.17 -0.23
C ASP A 73 -1.82 17.88 -0.50
N TYR A 74 -2.91 17.13 -0.46
CA TYR A 74 -4.21 17.71 -0.69
C TYR A 74 -4.53 18.75 0.38
N GLN A 75 -4.25 18.43 1.64
CA GLN A 75 -4.55 19.34 2.72
C GLN A 75 -3.74 20.62 2.61
N PHE A 76 -2.50 20.48 2.20
CA PHE A 76 -1.70 21.65 1.98
C PHE A 76 -2.27 22.53 0.89
N SER A 77 -2.66 21.90 -0.22
CA SER A 77 -3.19 22.66 -1.34
C SER A 77 -4.49 23.37 -0.97
N GLU A 78 -5.36 22.64 -0.26
CA GLU A 78 -6.63 23.23 0.08
C GLU A 78 -6.52 24.22 1.22
N GLY A 79 -5.53 24.08 2.02
CA GLY A 79 -5.35 24.98 3.14
C GLY A 79 -4.79 26.32 2.74
N GLN A 80 -4.38 26.46 1.49
CA GLN A 80 -3.89 27.74 1.03
C GLN A 80 -5.04 28.68 0.71
#